data_8eefc992b1817eac16e5968390f4c318
#
_entry.id   8eefc992b1817eac16e5968390f4c318
#
_cell.length_a   1.000
_cell.length_b   1.000
_cell.length_c   1.000
_cell.angle_alpha   90.00
_cell.angle_beta   90.00
_cell.angle_gamma   90.00
#
_symmetry.space_group_name_H-M   'P 1'
#
loop_
_entity.id
_entity.type
_entity.pdbx_description
1 polymer ?
#
loop_
_entity_poly.entity_id
_entity_poly.type
_entity_poly.pdbx_seq_one_letter_code
_entity_poly.pdbx_strand_id
1 'polypeptide(L)'
;AIAITFDDGFLNNLEAALPVMKEAGCRAINFLVADRIGKRSDWEEREGGEADSLMDEAQVREWLAAGNWIGAHTCTHPRLSQLSRAQAKEEIQASKKKLEDQFGLRIEHFAYPFGDYNQETIELVQDAGFRTASTMHRGINRTGNSLLELARWTARYESRTLRNLFRSLFG
;
A
#
# COMPACT_ATOMS: atom_id res chain seq x y z
N ALA A 1 5.60 -17.50 5.73
CA ALA A 1 5.98 -16.12 6.05
C ALA A 1 4.73 -15.24 5.99
N ILE A 2 4.68 -14.20 6.81
CA ILE A 2 3.61 -13.19 6.83
C ILE A 2 4.26 -11.84 6.53
N ALA A 3 3.66 -11.06 5.64
CA ALA A 3 4.01 -9.68 5.38
C ALA A 3 2.89 -8.77 5.90
N ILE A 4 3.26 -7.75 6.68
CA ILE A 4 2.34 -6.72 7.16
C ILE A 4 2.37 -5.58 6.15
N THR A 5 1.19 -5.11 5.74
CA THR A 5 1.07 -4.00 4.79
C THR A 5 0.10 -2.95 5.32
N PHE A 6 0.41 -1.70 5.07
CA PHE A 6 -0.47 -0.55 5.25
C PHE A 6 -0.66 0.15 3.92
N ASP A 7 -1.83 0.66 3.67
CA ASP A 7 -2.13 1.46 2.48
C ASP A 7 -2.22 2.95 2.86
N ASP A 8 -2.22 3.82 1.85
CA ASP A 8 -2.49 5.26 1.88
C ASP A 8 -1.40 6.15 2.49
N GLY A 9 -0.62 5.66 3.43
CA GLY A 9 0.39 6.48 4.10
C GLY A 9 -0.15 7.30 5.27
N PHE A 10 -1.22 6.86 5.94
CA PHE A 10 -1.81 7.56 7.08
C PHE A 10 -0.80 7.81 8.21
N LEU A 11 -0.91 8.97 8.83
CA LEU A 11 -0.06 9.37 9.97
C LEU A 11 -0.19 8.40 11.16
N ASN A 12 -1.37 7.86 11.40
CA ASN A 12 -1.60 6.90 12.48
C ASN A 12 -0.81 5.59 12.31
N ASN A 13 -0.35 5.26 11.11
CA ASN A 13 0.55 4.12 10.89
C ASN A 13 1.91 4.36 11.58
N LEU A 14 2.37 5.60 11.61
CA LEU A 14 3.57 5.99 12.34
C LEU A 14 3.31 6.11 13.85
N GLU A 15 2.25 6.81 14.23
CA GLU A 15 2.00 7.17 15.63
C GLU A 15 1.49 6.00 16.48
N ALA A 16 0.61 5.16 15.91
CA ALA A 16 -0.04 4.08 16.63
C ALA A 16 0.53 2.69 16.26
N ALA A 17 0.73 2.39 14.97
CA ALA A 17 1.14 1.05 14.58
C ALA A 17 2.66 0.81 14.76
N LEU A 18 3.50 1.79 14.43
CA LEU A 18 4.95 1.62 14.51
C LEU A 18 5.46 1.25 15.92
N PRO A 19 5.02 1.87 17.02
CA PRO A 19 5.43 1.47 18.37
C PRO A 19 5.13 0.00 18.67
N VAL A 20 3.91 -0.44 18.34
CA VAL A 20 3.46 -1.82 18.56
C VAL A 20 4.28 -2.80 17.71
N MET A 21 4.56 -2.46 16.45
CA MET A 21 5.39 -3.29 15.58
C MET A 21 6.82 -3.41 16.09
N LYS A 22 7.41 -2.31 16.59
CA LYS A 22 8.75 -2.32 17.18
C LYS A 22 8.81 -3.26 18.40
N GLU A 23 7.83 -3.18 19.30
CA GLU A 23 7.71 -4.07 20.47
C GLU A 23 7.57 -5.54 20.04
N ALA A 24 6.79 -5.82 19.01
CA ALA A 24 6.58 -7.16 18.46
C ALA A 24 7.74 -7.67 17.57
N GLY A 25 8.78 -6.86 17.33
CA GLY A 25 9.87 -7.21 16.42
C GLY A 25 9.44 -7.39 14.96
N CYS A 26 8.33 -6.77 14.56
CA CYS A 26 7.75 -6.87 13.23
C CYS A 26 8.16 -5.67 12.36
N ARG A 27 8.11 -5.88 11.05
CA ARG A 27 8.31 -4.84 10.03
C ARG A 27 7.17 -4.88 9.03
N ALA A 28 6.92 -3.74 8.37
CA ALA A 28 5.84 -3.60 7.42
C ALA A 28 6.25 -2.80 6.18
N ILE A 29 5.44 -2.90 5.13
CA ILE A 29 5.49 -2.00 4.00
C ILE A 29 4.29 -1.05 4.06
N ASN A 30 4.51 0.25 3.78
CA ASN A 30 3.45 1.24 3.64
C ASN A 30 3.38 1.71 2.19
N PHE A 31 2.22 1.54 1.55
CA PHE A 31 1.98 1.96 0.18
C PHE A 31 1.50 3.42 0.18
N LEU A 32 2.33 4.31 -0.37
CA LEU A 32 2.14 5.75 -0.28
C LEU A 32 1.49 6.32 -1.53
N VAL A 33 0.54 7.24 -1.35
CA VAL A 33 -0.04 8.07 -2.41
C VAL A 33 0.90 9.25 -2.67
N ALA A 34 1.66 9.20 -3.77
CA ALA A 34 2.85 10.03 -3.96
C ALA A 34 2.59 11.55 -3.92
N ASP A 35 1.47 12.04 -4.49
CA ASP A 35 1.12 13.46 -4.50
C ASP A 35 0.40 13.93 -3.23
N ARG A 36 0.23 13.03 -2.26
CA ARG A 36 -0.48 13.32 -1.01
C ARG A 36 0.40 13.27 0.24
N ILE A 37 1.69 13.04 0.09
CA ILE A 37 2.65 13.12 1.20
C ILE A 37 2.55 14.50 1.87
N GLY A 38 2.34 14.52 3.19
CA GLY A 38 2.15 15.73 4.00
C GLY A 38 0.80 16.42 3.81
N LYS A 39 -0.16 15.77 3.17
CA LYS A 39 -1.51 16.30 2.92
C LYS A 39 -2.56 15.46 3.65
N ARG A 40 -3.81 15.55 3.19
CA ARG A 40 -4.93 14.77 3.69
C ARG A 40 -5.44 13.81 2.61
N SER A 41 -6.15 12.77 3.04
CA SER A 41 -6.77 11.75 2.18
C SER A 41 -8.07 12.27 1.55
N ASP A 42 -7.97 13.16 0.55
CA ASP A 42 -9.11 13.81 -0.11
C ASP A 42 -10.03 12.84 -0.88
N TRP A 43 -9.58 11.62 -1.16
CA TRP A 43 -10.44 10.59 -1.74
C TRP A 43 -11.50 10.06 -0.77
N GLU A 44 -11.26 10.10 0.54
CA GLU A 44 -12.25 9.71 1.53
C GLU A 44 -13.39 10.72 1.61
N GLU A 45 -13.09 12.03 1.53
CA GLU A 45 -14.12 13.09 1.45
C GLU A 45 -15.01 12.90 0.21
N ARG A 46 -14.42 12.52 -0.92
CA ARG A 46 -15.18 12.22 -2.15
C ARG A 46 -16.12 11.02 -2.01
N GLU A 47 -15.82 10.10 -1.12
CA GLU A 47 -16.65 8.94 -0.80
C GLU A 47 -17.57 9.17 0.43
N GLY A 48 -17.62 10.42 0.96
CA GLY A 48 -18.51 10.81 2.07
C GLY A 48 -17.94 10.54 3.47
N GLY A 49 -16.64 10.23 3.57
CA GLY A 49 -15.90 10.10 4.83
C GLY A 49 -15.24 11.41 5.26
N GLU A 50 -14.46 11.33 6.32
CA GLU A 50 -13.58 12.42 6.77
C GLU A 50 -12.16 12.17 6.30
N ALA A 51 -11.49 13.22 5.78
CA ALA A 51 -10.11 13.10 5.40
C ALA A 51 -9.20 13.01 6.62
N ASP A 52 -8.29 12.06 6.60
CA ASP A 52 -7.24 11.87 7.60
C ASP A 52 -5.90 12.45 7.14
N SER A 53 -5.03 12.75 8.10
CA SER A 53 -3.67 13.23 7.83
C SER A 53 -2.79 12.10 7.32
N LEU A 54 -1.99 12.41 6.30
CA LEU A 54 -0.99 11.51 5.75
C LEU A 54 0.40 11.93 6.24
N MET A 55 1.30 10.97 6.35
CA MET A 55 2.70 11.21 6.73
C MET A 55 3.34 12.22 5.78
N ASP A 56 4.05 13.18 6.34
CA ASP A 56 4.95 14.04 5.59
C ASP A 56 6.28 13.34 5.26
N GLU A 57 7.17 14.04 4.54
CA GLU A 57 8.45 13.47 4.14
C GLU A 57 9.33 13.07 5.33
N ALA A 58 9.37 13.88 6.39
CA ALA A 58 10.18 13.58 7.59
C ALA A 58 9.64 12.34 8.31
N GLN A 59 8.33 12.21 8.39
CA GLN A 59 7.64 11.08 8.99
C GLN A 59 7.82 9.78 8.17
N VAL A 60 7.80 9.88 6.84
CA VAL A 60 8.14 8.72 5.97
C VAL A 60 9.60 8.32 6.16
N ARG A 61 10.52 9.28 6.31
CA ARG A 61 11.94 8.97 6.61
C ARG A 61 12.10 8.31 7.99
N GLU A 62 11.30 8.71 8.98
CA GLU A 62 11.26 8.05 10.30
C GLU A 62 10.75 6.59 10.17
N TRP A 63 9.69 6.35 9.38
CA TRP A 63 9.20 5.02 9.07
C TRP A 63 10.28 4.13 8.46
N LEU A 64 11.03 4.65 7.48
CA LEU A 64 12.15 3.96 6.84
C LEU A 64 13.31 3.71 7.79
N ALA A 65 13.69 4.69 8.61
CA ALA A 65 14.75 4.57 9.60
C ALA A 65 14.45 3.51 10.67
N ALA A 66 13.18 3.22 10.93
CA ALA A 66 12.73 2.13 11.78
C ALA A 66 12.88 0.74 11.12
N GLY A 67 13.41 0.66 9.90
CA GLY A 67 13.66 -0.58 9.17
C GLY A 67 12.46 -1.13 8.40
N ASN A 68 11.44 -0.30 8.18
CA ASN A 68 10.27 -0.61 7.36
C ASN A 68 10.50 -0.25 5.89
N TRP A 69 9.56 -0.62 5.03
CA TRP A 69 9.60 -0.35 3.60
C TRP A 69 8.46 0.58 3.18
N ILE A 70 8.60 1.18 2.00
CA ILE A 70 7.53 1.87 1.30
C ILE A 70 7.30 1.24 -0.07
N GLY A 71 6.08 1.38 -0.57
CA GLY A 71 5.66 1.01 -1.92
C GLY A 71 4.82 2.14 -2.52
N ALA A 72 4.40 1.99 -3.77
CA ALA A 72 3.60 2.99 -4.47
C ALA A 72 2.10 2.63 -4.42
N HIS A 73 1.27 3.68 -4.29
CA HIS A 73 -0.18 3.60 -4.29
C HIS A 73 -0.80 4.66 -5.22
N THR A 74 -0.25 4.81 -6.43
CA THR A 74 -0.56 5.85 -7.41
C THR A 74 -0.13 7.26 -6.99
N CYS A 75 -0.38 8.24 -7.84
CA CYS A 75 -0.15 9.66 -7.52
C CYS A 75 -1.29 10.25 -6.68
N THR A 76 -2.55 10.00 -7.08
CA THR A 76 -3.72 10.71 -6.55
C THR A 76 -4.83 9.81 -6.02
N HIS A 77 -4.60 8.49 -5.91
CA HIS A 77 -5.53 7.50 -5.40
C HIS A 77 -6.83 7.35 -6.24
N PRO A 78 -6.78 7.21 -7.57
CA PRO A 78 -7.96 6.99 -8.39
C PRO A 78 -8.33 5.51 -8.48
N ARG A 79 -9.58 5.23 -8.93
CA ARG A 79 -9.96 3.90 -9.42
C ARG A 79 -9.35 3.68 -10.80
N LEU A 80 -8.30 2.86 -10.87
CA LEU A 80 -7.49 2.70 -12.09
C LEU A 80 -8.27 2.12 -13.27
N SER A 81 -9.24 1.24 -13.02
CA SER A 81 -10.06 0.63 -14.08
C SER A 81 -11.01 1.65 -14.78
N GLN A 82 -11.23 2.81 -14.14
CA GLN A 82 -12.10 3.87 -14.65
C GLN A 82 -11.34 4.95 -15.45
N LEU A 83 -10.02 4.88 -15.48
CA LEU A 83 -9.17 5.81 -16.20
C LEU A 83 -8.92 5.32 -17.63
N SER A 84 -8.60 6.27 -18.53
CA SER A 84 -7.99 5.90 -19.80
C SER A 84 -6.60 5.26 -19.56
N ARG A 85 -6.15 4.41 -20.51
CA ARG A 85 -4.82 3.78 -20.43
C ARG A 85 -3.70 4.78 -20.19
N ALA A 86 -3.75 5.94 -20.85
CA ALA A 86 -2.74 6.97 -20.68
C ALA A 86 -2.74 7.58 -19.27
N GLN A 87 -3.91 7.84 -18.71
CA GLN A 87 -4.05 8.34 -17.34
C GLN A 87 -3.61 7.30 -16.31
N ALA A 88 -4.04 6.04 -16.45
CA ALA A 88 -3.63 4.95 -15.56
C ALA A 88 -2.10 4.74 -15.61
N LYS A 89 -1.51 4.79 -16.81
CA LYS A 89 -0.05 4.71 -16.99
C LYS A 89 0.67 5.83 -16.25
N GLU A 90 0.20 7.08 -16.38
CA GLU A 90 0.79 8.22 -15.69
C GLU A 90 0.71 8.07 -14.18
N GLU A 91 -0.46 7.72 -13.63
CA GLU A 91 -0.68 7.47 -12.20
C GLU A 91 0.28 6.42 -11.63
N ILE A 92 0.51 5.34 -12.37
CA ILE A 92 1.38 4.23 -11.96
C ILE A 92 2.86 4.62 -12.08
N GLN A 93 3.30 5.09 -13.25
CA GLN A 93 4.71 5.35 -13.51
C GLN A 93 5.22 6.57 -12.77
N ALA A 94 4.44 7.66 -12.74
CA ALA A 94 4.84 8.87 -12.04
C ALA A 94 4.90 8.67 -10.52
N SER A 95 4.00 7.86 -9.93
CA SER A 95 4.07 7.56 -8.49
C SER A 95 5.38 6.87 -8.12
N LYS A 96 5.79 5.86 -8.91
CA LYS A 96 7.07 5.19 -8.72
C LYS A 96 8.23 6.18 -8.77
N LYS A 97 8.29 6.94 -9.87
CA LYS A 97 9.39 7.89 -10.11
C LYS A 97 9.48 8.94 -9.00
N LYS A 98 8.35 9.54 -8.60
CA LYS A 98 8.31 10.56 -7.53
C LYS A 98 8.83 10.02 -6.20
N LEU A 99 8.40 8.83 -5.80
CA LEU A 99 8.86 8.21 -4.57
C LEU A 99 10.34 7.83 -4.63
N GLU A 100 10.81 7.30 -5.76
CA GLU A 100 12.23 7.00 -5.98
C GLU A 100 13.10 8.26 -5.93
N ASP A 101 12.69 9.33 -6.60
CA ASP A 101 13.41 10.62 -6.60
C ASP A 101 13.43 11.26 -5.19
N GLN A 102 12.31 11.21 -4.46
CA GLN A 102 12.17 11.86 -3.16
C GLN A 102 12.93 11.15 -2.04
N PHE A 103 12.90 9.81 -2.04
CA PHE A 103 13.48 9.03 -0.95
C PHE A 103 14.83 8.39 -1.28
N GLY A 104 15.27 8.41 -2.54
CA GLY A 104 16.53 7.80 -2.98
C GLY A 104 16.52 6.27 -2.89
N LEU A 105 15.36 5.66 -3.00
CA LEU A 105 15.14 4.23 -2.86
C LEU A 105 14.54 3.64 -4.15
N ARG A 106 14.78 2.37 -4.39
CA ARG A 106 14.08 1.65 -5.44
C ARG A 106 12.71 1.22 -4.94
N ILE A 107 11.65 1.60 -5.66
CA ILE A 107 10.26 1.24 -5.34
C ILE A 107 9.84 0.03 -6.19
N GLU A 108 9.76 -1.13 -5.55
CA GLU A 108 9.52 -2.40 -6.23
C GLU A 108 8.10 -2.95 -6.02
N HIS A 109 7.33 -2.36 -5.11
CA HIS A 109 6.03 -2.87 -4.68
C HIS A 109 4.93 -1.86 -4.92
N PHE A 110 3.77 -2.34 -5.36
CA PHE A 110 2.59 -1.54 -5.67
C PHE A 110 1.37 -2.07 -4.90
N ALA A 111 0.38 -1.22 -4.63
CA ALA A 111 -0.95 -1.65 -4.24
C ALA A 111 -1.98 -0.90 -5.10
N TYR A 112 -3.04 -1.60 -5.52
CA TYR A 112 -4.11 -1.02 -6.31
C TYR A 112 -5.06 -0.25 -5.41
N PRO A 113 -5.28 1.09 -5.62
CA PRO A 113 -6.28 1.85 -4.87
C PRO A 113 -7.64 1.18 -4.91
N PHE A 114 -8.30 1.07 -3.75
CA PHE A 114 -9.59 0.36 -3.59
C PHE A 114 -9.56 -1.13 -3.99
N GLY A 115 -8.39 -1.70 -4.30
CA GLY A 115 -8.29 -3.00 -4.95
C GLY A 115 -8.86 -3.02 -6.37
N ASP A 116 -9.02 -1.84 -6.99
CA ASP A 116 -9.62 -1.66 -8.31
C ASP A 116 -8.55 -1.81 -9.39
N TYR A 117 -8.68 -2.84 -10.22
CA TYR A 117 -7.76 -3.14 -11.31
C TYR A 117 -8.44 -4.00 -12.38
N ASN A 118 -7.85 -4.03 -13.57
CA ASN A 118 -8.20 -4.89 -14.69
C ASN A 118 -6.93 -5.40 -15.37
N GLN A 119 -7.06 -6.20 -16.41
CA GLN A 119 -5.92 -6.75 -17.13
C GLN A 119 -4.97 -5.67 -17.67
N GLU A 120 -5.52 -4.58 -18.16
CA GLU A 120 -4.72 -3.46 -18.68
C GLU A 120 -3.88 -2.79 -17.59
N THR A 121 -4.45 -2.59 -16.39
CA THR A 121 -3.69 -2.00 -15.27
C THR A 121 -2.61 -2.94 -14.75
N ILE A 122 -2.81 -4.27 -14.78
CA ILE A 122 -1.77 -5.25 -14.44
C ILE A 122 -0.58 -5.10 -15.40
N GLU A 123 -0.84 -5.02 -16.70
CA GLU A 123 0.19 -4.82 -17.73
C GLU A 123 0.97 -3.52 -17.49
N LEU A 124 0.26 -2.41 -17.17
CA LEU A 124 0.89 -1.13 -16.87
C LEU A 124 1.77 -1.17 -15.62
N VAL A 125 1.36 -1.89 -14.58
CA VAL A 125 2.16 -2.12 -13.35
C VAL A 125 3.40 -2.95 -13.67
N GLN A 126 3.25 -3.97 -14.51
CA GLN A 126 4.38 -4.77 -14.99
C GLN A 126 5.36 -3.95 -15.82
N ASP A 127 4.87 -3.16 -16.78
CA ASP A 127 5.66 -2.29 -17.66
C ASP A 127 6.38 -1.19 -16.86
N ALA A 128 5.81 -0.73 -15.75
CA ALA A 128 6.46 0.20 -14.82
C ALA A 128 7.61 -0.46 -14.02
N GLY A 129 7.78 -1.78 -14.12
CA GLY A 129 8.85 -2.52 -13.47
C GLY A 129 8.62 -2.77 -11.97
N PHE A 130 7.38 -2.82 -11.52
CA PHE A 130 7.06 -3.33 -10.19
C PHE A 130 7.22 -4.85 -10.14
N ARG A 131 7.74 -5.34 -9.03
CA ARG A 131 7.95 -6.79 -8.81
C ARG A 131 6.72 -7.46 -8.23
N THR A 132 5.97 -6.73 -7.41
CA THR A 132 4.72 -7.23 -6.80
C THR A 132 3.66 -6.16 -6.78
N ALA A 133 2.39 -6.58 -6.85
CA ALA A 133 1.25 -5.69 -6.60
C ALA A 133 0.21 -6.39 -5.72
N SER A 134 -0.29 -5.65 -4.74
CA SER A 134 -1.26 -6.13 -3.75
C SER A 134 -2.66 -5.69 -4.12
N THR A 135 -3.60 -6.61 -3.96
CA THR A 135 -5.04 -6.40 -4.19
C THR A 135 -5.79 -6.37 -2.86
N MET A 136 -7.11 -6.21 -2.90
CA MET A 136 -7.99 -6.42 -1.75
C MET A 136 -8.69 -7.79 -1.76
N HIS A 137 -8.33 -8.68 -2.69
CA HIS A 137 -8.82 -10.05 -2.67
C HIS A 137 -8.35 -10.77 -1.42
N ARG A 138 -9.30 -11.39 -0.73
CA ARG A 138 -9.00 -12.17 0.48
C ARG A 138 -8.43 -13.53 0.10
N GLY A 139 -7.25 -13.87 0.61
CA GLY A 139 -6.65 -15.17 0.32
C GLY A 139 -5.23 -15.35 0.85
N ILE A 140 -4.68 -16.50 0.53
CA ILE A 140 -3.30 -16.89 0.83
C ILE A 140 -2.57 -17.08 -0.50
N ASN A 141 -1.43 -16.41 -0.64
CA ASN A 141 -0.59 -16.55 -1.82
C ASN A 141 0.22 -17.85 -1.75
N ARG A 142 0.24 -18.60 -2.84
CA ARG A 142 0.99 -19.84 -3.00
C ARG A 142 2.00 -19.70 -4.14
N THR A 143 2.98 -20.58 -4.18
CA THR A 143 3.90 -20.67 -5.31
C THR A 143 3.12 -20.88 -6.60
N GLY A 144 3.38 -20.04 -7.61
CA GLY A 144 2.67 -20.06 -8.89
C GLY A 144 1.55 -19.04 -9.02
N ASN A 145 1.13 -18.37 -7.93
CA ASN A 145 0.23 -17.23 -8.05
C ASN A 145 0.93 -16.04 -8.73
N SER A 146 0.15 -15.19 -9.40
CA SER A 146 0.65 -13.93 -9.96
C SER A 146 1.21 -13.03 -8.85
N LEU A 147 2.43 -12.57 -9.01
CA LEU A 147 3.04 -11.61 -8.08
C LEU A 147 2.43 -10.20 -8.21
N LEU A 148 1.72 -9.94 -9.29
CA LEU A 148 1.04 -8.66 -9.53
C LEU A 148 -0.44 -8.67 -9.09
N GLU A 149 -0.88 -9.74 -8.39
CA GLU A 149 -2.24 -9.91 -7.90
C GLU A 149 -2.24 -10.56 -6.50
N LEU A 150 -1.36 -10.09 -5.62
CA LEU A 150 -1.23 -10.67 -4.29
C LEU A 150 -2.49 -10.46 -3.46
N ALA A 151 -3.07 -11.57 -3.02
CA ALA A 151 -4.20 -11.58 -2.10
C ALA A 151 -3.75 -11.17 -0.70
N ARG A 152 -4.63 -10.52 0.05
CA ARG A 152 -4.37 -10.05 1.42
C ARG A 152 -5.55 -10.35 2.34
N TRP A 153 -5.27 -10.38 3.64
CA TRP A 153 -6.28 -10.38 4.69
C TRP A 153 -6.34 -8.99 5.30
N THR A 154 -7.47 -8.31 5.15
CA THR A 154 -7.69 -7.00 5.78
C THR A 154 -7.95 -7.19 7.27
N ALA A 155 -7.11 -6.59 8.11
CA ALA A 155 -7.34 -6.49 9.53
C ALA A 155 -8.27 -5.30 9.80
N ARG A 156 -9.49 -5.58 10.29
CA ARG A 156 -10.41 -4.55 10.75
C ARG A 156 -10.58 -4.65 12.27
N TYR A 157 -10.84 -3.52 12.92
CA TYR A 157 -10.87 -3.35 14.37
C TYR A 157 -11.74 -4.37 15.14
N GLU A 158 -12.73 -5.00 14.53
CA GLU A 158 -13.61 -5.99 15.18
C GLU A 158 -13.35 -7.44 14.75
N SER A 159 -12.28 -7.72 14.04
CA SER A 159 -12.15 -9.07 13.50
C SER A 159 -11.62 -10.07 14.55
N ARG A 160 -12.54 -10.83 15.15
CA ARG A 160 -12.26 -12.16 15.69
C ARG A 160 -11.45 -13.03 14.70
N THR A 161 -11.40 -12.61 13.44
CA THR A 161 -10.73 -13.24 12.30
C THR A 161 -9.21 -13.28 12.44
N LEU A 162 -8.56 -12.20 12.93
CA LEU A 162 -7.11 -12.22 13.17
C LEU A 162 -6.74 -13.21 14.28
N ARG A 163 -7.52 -13.24 15.36
CA ARG A 163 -7.30 -14.21 16.45
C ARG A 163 -7.45 -15.65 15.95
N ASN A 164 -8.39 -15.90 15.05
CA ASN A 164 -8.61 -17.21 14.46
C ASN A 164 -7.53 -17.54 13.41
N LEU A 165 -7.04 -16.56 12.65
CA LEU A 165 -5.94 -16.75 11.72
C LEU A 165 -4.64 -17.08 12.47
N PHE A 166 -4.31 -16.34 13.53
CA PHE A 166 -3.15 -16.65 14.38
C PHE A 166 -3.26 -18.03 15.01
N ARG A 167 -4.45 -18.44 15.51
CA ARG A 167 -4.68 -19.80 16.03
C ARG A 167 -4.52 -20.88 14.96
N SER A 168 -4.92 -20.64 13.72
CA SER A 168 -4.79 -21.64 12.64
C SER A 168 -3.38 -21.76 12.07
N LEU A 169 -2.52 -20.74 12.28
CA LEU A 169 -1.15 -20.71 11.76
C LEU A 169 -0.10 -21.10 12.81
N PHE A 170 -0.41 -20.97 14.10
CA PHE A 170 0.53 -21.15 15.20
C PHE A 170 -0.02 -21.99 16.36
N GLY A 171 -1.23 -22.50 16.29
CA GLY A 171 -1.85 -23.49 17.17
C GLY A 171 -1.90 -24.82 16.46
#